data_43927e0026ef2a8d69233364ca6ce8af
#
_entry.id   43927e0026ef2a8d69233364ca6ce8af
#
_cell.length_a   1.000
_cell.length_b   1.000
_cell.length_c   1.000
_cell.angle_alpha   90.00
_cell.angle_beta   90.00
_cell.angle_gamma   90.00
#
_symmetry.space_group_name_H-M   'P 1'
#
loop_
_entity.id
_entity.type
_entity.pdbx_description
1 polymer ?
#
loop_
_entity_poly.entity_id
_entity_poly.type
_entity_poly.pdbx_seq_one_letter_code
_entity_poly.pdbx_strand_id
1 'polypeptide(L)'
;MVCEKLLIPGAAAARRAALRTCLLCAPLTLMSVVGCAPANKPPASGDATDTSTVTHLTTSAVSEAGSATEAASATPSAPPATTATATEPAAAAVPAAAASNKVLLGSSDLLTGVPGDGPLTVEQIRAWLDNPANHQTLDPELPLGLASGQAAIKGLDKNPLTRAKIELGRQLYFDGRLSSDGTISCASCHHPAEGFAKHTQFGIGVGGQQGGRNSPVSYNRILSDLQFWDGRAPSLEEQAKGPIQNPIEMANTHEKCIATVQGIEGYRLQFEKIFGGPVTIDGIAQAIASFERCLVSGPAPFDFYEQLKAFEGQDLDSLKEDDPETYALYEKAKAAADAAPMSESARRGRDLFFGDKASCTACHVGPNLTDEKYHNLGVGMAAEQPDLGRFVISNVEAEKGAFKTPTIRNVALSAPYMHDGSQKTLEEVMAWYDKGGHPNQWLDPKVKKLDLTDQEEQDIVEFMKACTGEFPKIETARLPQ
;
A
#
# COMPACT_ATOMS: atom_id res chain seq x y z
N MET A 1 0.64 -3.02 30.60
CA MET A 1 0.91 -1.95 31.55
C MET A 1 2.44 -1.78 31.67
N VAL A 2 3.16 -1.63 30.55
CA VAL A 2 4.61 -1.40 30.45
C VAL A 2 4.94 -0.62 29.18
N CYS A 3 4.18 0.40 28.83
CA CYS A 3 4.46 1.22 27.65
C CYS A 3 4.54 2.72 27.96
N GLU A 4 4.82 3.08 29.22
CA GLU A 4 4.77 4.47 29.69
C GLU A 4 6.12 5.00 30.21
N LYS A 5 7.26 4.36 29.85
CA LYS A 5 8.57 4.81 30.30
C LYS A 5 9.62 4.81 29.19
N LEU A 6 9.34 5.48 28.09
CA LEU A 6 10.37 5.90 27.11
C LEU A 6 10.31 7.42 26.95
N LEU A 7 10.23 8.14 28.05
CA LEU A 7 10.55 9.55 28.15
C LEU A 7 11.87 9.67 28.90
N ILE A 8 12.91 9.95 28.17
CA ILE A 8 14.25 10.22 28.69
C ILE A 8 14.20 11.47 29.57
N PRO A 9 14.63 11.44 30.86
CA PRO A 9 14.83 12.64 31.65
C PRO A 9 16.25 13.14 31.49
N GLY A 10 16.42 14.24 30.80
CA GLY A 10 17.74 14.85 30.69
C GLY A 10 17.76 16.21 30.05
N ALA A 11 17.22 17.23 30.71
CA ALA A 11 17.69 18.63 30.65
C ALA A 11 16.85 19.50 31.59
N ALA A 12 17.16 19.44 32.86
CA ALA A 12 16.76 20.47 33.81
C ALA A 12 17.89 21.48 33.94
N ALA A 13 17.69 22.69 33.42
CA ALA A 13 18.16 23.95 34.08
C ALA A 13 17.77 25.19 33.28
N ALA A 14 17.01 26.05 33.99
CA ALA A 14 16.95 27.51 33.89
C ALA A 14 16.36 28.12 32.59
N ARG A 15 15.24 28.84 32.60
CA ARG A 15 15.05 30.11 33.38
C ARG A 15 13.58 30.54 33.32
N ARG A 16 13.07 31.01 34.45
CA ARG A 16 11.84 31.79 34.63
C ARG A 16 11.97 33.20 33.99
N ALA A 17 10.88 33.69 33.45
CA ALA A 17 10.33 35.07 33.37
C ALA A 17 9.72 35.26 31.97
N ALA A 18 8.57 35.83 31.72
CA ALA A 18 7.66 36.66 32.49
C ALA A 18 6.30 36.63 31.76
N LEU A 19 5.21 36.63 32.55
CA LEU A 19 3.85 37.03 32.14
C LEU A 19 3.83 38.48 31.68
N ARG A 20 2.99 38.79 30.67
CA ARG A 20 1.96 39.87 30.71
C ARG A 20 1.15 39.86 29.42
N THR A 21 -0.11 39.47 29.57
CA THR A 21 -1.40 40.14 29.31
C THR A 21 -1.38 41.23 28.28
N CYS A 22 -2.17 41.09 27.20
CA CYS A 22 -3.06 42.16 26.73
C CYS A 22 -4.27 41.57 25.99
N LEU A 23 -5.41 41.63 26.63
CA LEU A 23 -6.75 41.62 26.03
C LEU A 23 -6.96 42.98 25.30
N LEU A 24 -7.57 42.93 24.11
CA LEU A 24 -8.49 43.99 23.67
C LEU A 24 -9.45 43.48 22.62
N CYS A 25 -10.72 43.76 22.86
CA CYS A 25 -11.95 43.38 22.15
C CYS A 25 -12.17 44.15 20.85
N ALA A 26 -12.76 43.48 19.84
CA ALA A 26 -13.94 43.77 19.03
C ALA A 26 -14.09 45.18 18.37
N PRO A 27 -15.00 45.44 17.40
CA PRO A 27 -16.16 44.67 16.97
C PRO A 27 -16.42 44.56 15.45
N LEU A 28 -17.48 43.81 15.14
CA LEU A 28 -18.23 43.59 13.89
C LEU A 28 -18.49 44.85 13.06
N THR A 29 -18.47 44.67 11.72
CA THR A 29 -19.42 45.35 10.84
C THR A 29 -19.90 44.42 9.72
N LEU A 30 -21.19 44.22 9.72
CA LEU A 30 -22.03 43.55 8.72
C LEU A 30 -22.22 44.52 7.53
N MET A 31 -22.01 44.04 6.28
CA MET A 31 -22.65 44.65 5.12
C MET A 31 -23.06 43.58 4.14
N SER A 32 -24.36 43.39 4.06
CA SER A 32 -25.08 42.65 3.05
C SER A 32 -25.15 43.46 1.76
N VAL A 33 -24.83 42.85 0.60
CA VAL A 33 -25.36 43.32 -0.68
C VAL A 33 -25.82 42.12 -1.49
N VAL A 34 -27.10 42.16 -1.78
CA VAL A 34 -27.87 41.29 -2.67
C VAL A 34 -27.59 41.69 -4.12
N GLY A 35 -27.40 40.73 -5.00
CA GLY A 35 -27.31 40.97 -6.45
C GLY A 35 -27.55 39.69 -7.25
N CYS A 36 -28.68 39.66 -7.94
CA CYS A 36 -29.24 38.57 -8.75
C CYS A 36 -28.38 38.12 -9.92
N ALA A 37 -28.65 36.86 -10.30
CA ALA A 37 -28.22 36.14 -11.51
C ALA A 37 -28.68 36.83 -12.83
N PRO A 38 -28.18 36.39 -14.01
CA PRO A 38 -28.96 35.35 -14.70
C PRO A 38 -28.13 34.21 -15.36
N ALA A 39 -28.85 33.12 -15.56
CA ALA A 39 -28.48 31.93 -16.30
C ALA A 39 -28.22 32.18 -17.79
N ASN A 40 -27.24 31.44 -18.36
CA ASN A 40 -27.21 31.21 -19.81
C ASN A 40 -27.01 29.74 -20.14
N LYS A 41 -27.88 29.30 -21.03
CA LYS A 41 -28.09 27.95 -21.56
C LYS A 41 -27.12 27.69 -22.72
N PRO A 42 -26.63 26.45 -22.95
CA PRO A 42 -25.79 26.16 -24.11
C PRO A 42 -26.62 25.93 -25.37
N PRO A 43 -26.08 26.18 -26.58
CA PRO A 43 -26.74 25.89 -27.83
C PRO A 43 -26.53 24.43 -28.28
N ALA A 44 -27.52 23.94 -29.01
CA ALA A 44 -27.66 22.60 -29.53
C ALA A 44 -26.88 22.34 -30.84
N SER A 45 -26.50 21.07 -30.98
CA SER A 45 -26.33 20.23 -32.17
C SER A 45 -26.18 20.85 -33.57
N GLY A 46 -25.12 20.45 -34.26
CA GLY A 46 -25.00 20.49 -35.71
C GLY A 46 -24.40 19.18 -36.22
N ASP A 47 -25.20 18.45 -36.99
CA ASP A 47 -24.84 17.29 -37.79
C ASP A 47 -23.77 17.64 -38.83
N ALA A 48 -22.79 16.78 -39.01
CA ALA A 48 -22.08 16.60 -40.27
C ALA A 48 -21.59 15.17 -40.40
N THR A 49 -22.27 14.45 -41.25
CA THR A 49 -21.88 13.19 -41.87
C THR A 49 -20.63 13.42 -42.78
N ASP A 50 -19.60 12.59 -42.59
CA ASP A 50 -18.73 12.27 -43.71
C ASP A 50 -18.23 10.82 -43.64
N THR A 51 -18.43 10.15 -44.76
CA THR A 51 -18.14 8.77 -45.09
C THR A 51 -16.72 8.67 -45.63
N SER A 52 -15.88 7.79 -45.07
CA SER A 52 -14.68 7.32 -45.78
C SER A 52 -14.34 5.86 -45.40
N THR A 53 -14.78 5.00 -46.23
CA THR A 53 -14.14 3.83 -46.91
C THR A 53 -13.11 3.02 -46.10
N VAL A 54 -13.54 1.85 -45.70
CA VAL A 54 -12.76 0.70 -45.21
C VAL A 54 -12.01 0.08 -46.39
N THR A 55 -10.71 -0.12 -46.24
CA THR A 55 -9.92 -0.99 -47.13
C THR A 55 -9.45 -2.20 -46.35
N HIS A 56 -10.05 -3.35 -46.67
CA HIS A 56 -9.59 -4.67 -46.23
C HIS A 56 -8.29 -5.05 -46.93
N LEU A 57 -7.32 -5.55 -46.20
CA LEU A 57 -6.24 -6.37 -46.71
C LEU A 57 -6.20 -7.69 -45.95
N THR A 58 -6.62 -8.73 -46.63
CA THR A 58 -6.47 -10.17 -46.31
C THR A 58 -5.15 -10.67 -46.92
N THR A 59 -4.37 -11.42 -46.15
CA THR A 59 -3.52 -12.53 -46.62
C THR A 59 -3.08 -13.29 -45.36
N SER A 60 -3.45 -14.49 -45.20
CA SER A 60 -3.17 -15.84 -45.77
C SER A 60 -2.25 -16.63 -44.81
N ALA A 61 -2.80 -17.74 -44.40
CA ALA A 61 -2.21 -18.77 -43.56
C ALA A 61 -1.11 -19.55 -44.31
N VAL A 62 -0.12 -20.04 -43.54
CA VAL A 62 0.64 -21.23 -43.91
C VAL A 62 0.74 -22.12 -42.68
N SER A 63 0.22 -23.31 -42.84
CA SER A 63 0.38 -24.46 -41.98
C SER A 63 1.68 -25.17 -42.28
N GLU A 64 2.37 -25.74 -41.29
CA GLU A 64 2.99 -27.04 -41.46
C GLU A 64 3.17 -27.77 -40.11
N ALA A 65 2.86 -29.03 -40.20
CA ALA A 65 2.83 -30.02 -39.15
C ALA A 65 4.16 -30.79 -39.07
N GLY A 66 4.39 -31.41 -37.92
CA GLY A 66 5.47 -32.41 -37.76
C GLY A 66 5.57 -32.79 -36.30
N SER A 67 4.92 -33.77 -35.93
CA SER A 67 5.21 -35.22 -35.79
C SER A 67 5.81 -35.62 -34.45
N ALA A 68 5.08 -36.49 -33.81
CA ALA A 68 5.29 -37.16 -32.52
C ALA A 68 6.54 -38.05 -32.47
N THR A 69 7.08 -38.22 -31.28
CA THR A 69 7.64 -39.53 -30.88
C THR A 69 7.36 -39.81 -29.41
N GLU A 70 6.72 -40.93 -29.25
CA GLU A 70 6.38 -41.67 -28.04
C GLU A 70 7.62 -42.31 -27.43
N ALA A 71 7.75 -42.34 -26.12
CA ALA A 71 8.54 -43.38 -25.44
C ALA A 71 7.90 -43.65 -24.06
N ALA A 72 7.47 -44.88 -23.96
CA ALA A 72 6.85 -45.51 -22.80
C ALA A 72 7.87 -46.08 -21.80
N SER A 73 7.31 -46.50 -20.64
CA SER A 73 7.82 -47.48 -19.67
C SER A 73 8.60 -46.88 -18.48
N ALA A 74 8.41 -47.25 -17.25
CA ALA A 74 7.87 -48.42 -16.58
C ALA A 74 7.70 -48.08 -15.09
N THR A 75 6.67 -48.63 -14.48
CA THR A 75 6.42 -48.68 -13.03
C THR A 75 7.26 -49.79 -12.39
N PRO A 76 7.72 -49.64 -11.15
CA PRO A 76 7.89 -50.80 -10.25
C PRO A 76 6.94 -50.77 -9.06
N SER A 77 6.34 -51.88 -8.79
CA SER A 77 5.42 -52.24 -7.73
C SER A 77 6.06 -52.18 -6.33
N ALA A 78 5.26 -51.72 -5.35
CA ALA A 78 5.59 -51.78 -3.94
C ALA A 78 5.09 -53.09 -3.27
N PRO A 79 5.77 -53.60 -2.24
CA PRO A 79 5.28 -54.73 -1.44
C PRO A 79 4.32 -54.26 -0.30
N PRO A 80 3.50 -55.16 0.29
CA PRO A 80 2.41 -54.83 1.17
C PRO A 80 2.88 -54.50 2.60
N ALA A 81 2.26 -53.46 3.18
CA ALA A 81 2.46 -53.05 4.56
C ALA A 81 1.51 -53.84 5.50
N THR A 82 2.11 -54.38 6.53
CA THR A 82 1.42 -55.00 7.69
C THR A 82 0.84 -53.95 8.62
N THR A 83 -0.45 -54.12 8.92
CA THR A 83 -1.21 -53.38 9.93
C THR A 83 -0.73 -53.67 11.35
N ALA A 84 -0.35 -52.63 12.08
CA ALA A 84 -0.28 -52.64 13.54
C ALA A 84 -1.13 -51.52 14.10
N THR A 85 -2.23 -51.86 14.71
CA THR A 85 -3.13 -50.96 15.42
C THR A 85 -2.50 -50.58 16.75
N ALA A 86 -2.07 -49.31 16.89
CA ALA A 86 -1.71 -48.74 18.17
C ALA A 86 -2.80 -47.68 18.53
N THR A 87 -3.56 -47.99 19.60
CA THR A 87 -4.53 -47.09 20.22
C THR A 87 -3.77 -46.06 21.03
N GLU A 88 -3.74 -44.84 20.57
CA GLU A 88 -3.17 -43.72 21.30
C GLU A 88 -4.25 -43.11 22.23
N PRO A 89 -3.93 -42.77 23.50
CA PRO A 89 -4.92 -42.23 24.43
C PRO A 89 -5.26 -40.78 24.05
N ALA A 90 -6.54 -40.46 24.05
CA ALA A 90 -7.11 -39.14 23.82
C ALA A 90 -6.40 -38.08 24.68
N ALA A 91 -5.67 -37.18 24.05
CA ALA A 91 -5.10 -36.02 24.70
C ALA A 91 -6.27 -35.12 25.22
N ALA A 92 -6.28 -34.86 26.51
CA ALA A 92 -7.20 -33.92 27.14
C ALA A 92 -7.05 -32.54 26.47
N ALA A 93 -8.16 -31.98 26.00
CA ALA A 93 -8.22 -30.64 25.45
C ALA A 93 -7.74 -29.62 26.50
N VAL A 94 -6.59 -29.04 26.27
CA VAL A 94 -6.14 -27.85 26.99
C VAL A 94 -7.15 -26.73 26.70
N PRO A 95 -7.71 -26.05 27.73
CA PRO A 95 -8.61 -24.92 27.48
C PRO A 95 -7.86 -23.86 26.70
N ALA A 96 -8.39 -23.51 25.52
CA ALA A 96 -7.84 -22.46 24.70
C ALA A 96 -7.78 -21.17 25.55
N ALA A 97 -6.58 -20.71 25.86
CA ALA A 97 -6.37 -19.39 26.41
C ALA A 97 -7.13 -18.41 25.51
N ALA A 98 -7.89 -17.47 26.10
CA ALA A 98 -8.61 -16.45 25.35
C ALA A 98 -7.61 -15.77 24.41
N ALA A 99 -7.75 -16.03 23.10
CA ALA A 99 -6.83 -15.50 22.10
C ALA A 99 -6.87 -13.97 22.22
N SER A 100 -5.71 -13.37 22.42
CA SER A 100 -5.58 -11.91 22.41
C SER A 100 -6.06 -11.40 21.05
N ASN A 101 -6.94 -10.41 21.05
CA ASN A 101 -7.39 -9.75 19.83
C ASN A 101 -6.28 -8.89 19.20
N LYS A 102 -5.16 -8.72 19.87
CA LYS A 102 -3.98 -8.02 19.36
C LYS A 102 -3.34 -8.82 18.24
N VAL A 103 -3.10 -8.13 17.13
CA VAL A 103 -2.49 -8.71 15.94
C VAL A 103 -1.42 -7.77 15.39
N LEU A 104 -0.31 -8.33 14.95
CA LEU A 104 0.72 -7.58 14.25
C LEU A 104 0.32 -7.48 12.78
N LEU A 105 0.10 -6.28 12.28
CA LEU A 105 -0.15 -6.05 10.85
C LEU A 105 1.08 -6.48 10.03
N GLY A 106 0.84 -6.98 8.84
CA GLY A 106 1.89 -7.56 8.01
C GLY A 106 2.32 -8.96 8.45
N SER A 107 1.66 -9.58 9.43
CA SER A 107 1.92 -10.98 9.77
C SER A 107 1.22 -11.94 8.82
N SER A 108 1.90 -13.03 8.47
CA SER A 108 1.36 -14.03 7.53
C SER A 108 0.09 -14.73 8.04
N ASP A 109 -0.11 -14.84 9.36
CA ASP A 109 -1.29 -15.46 9.95
C ASP A 109 -2.60 -14.69 9.67
N LEU A 110 -2.51 -13.41 9.28
CA LEU A 110 -3.65 -12.60 8.83
C LEU A 110 -3.96 -12.78 7.35
N LEU A 111 -3.00 -13.26 6.54
CA LEU A 111 -3.02 -13.15 5.06
C LEU A 111 -2.89 -14.47 4.32
N THR A 112 -2.71 -15.59 5.06
CA THR A 112 -2.64 -16.94 4.47
C THR A 112 -4.01 -17.57 4.24
N GLY A 113 -5.08 -16.94 4.70
CA GLY A 113 -6.44 -17.30 4.36
C GLY A 113 -6.99 -18.52 5.09
N VAL A 114 -8.08 -19.06 4.56
CA VAL A 114 -8.72 -20.28 5.05
C VAL A 114 -7.73 -21.45 4.95
N PRO A 115 -7.47 -22.21 6.03
CA PRO A 115 -6.54 -23.33 5.99
C PRO A 115 -6.95 -24.44 5.01
N GLY A 116 -5.97 -25.12 4.42
CA GLY A 116 -6.16 -26.26 3.52
C GLY A 116 -5.48 -26.08 2.17
N ASP A 117 -5.50 -27.13 1.36
CA ASP A 117 -4.90 -27.19 0.04
C ASP A 117 -5.96 -27.24 -1.06
N GLY A 118 -5.57 -26.95 -2.31
CA GLY A 118 -6.43 -26.99 -3.47
C GLY A 118 -7.48 -25.90 -3.53
N PRO A 119 -8.53 -26.04 -4.37
CA PRO A 119 -9.61 -25.09 -4.51
C PRO A 119 -10.35 -24.85 -3.18
N LEU A 120 -10.76 -23.62 -2.95
CA LEU A 120 -11.49 -23.27 -1.73
C LEU A 120 -12.95 -23.75 -1.83
N THR A 121 -13.31 -24.74 -0.99
CA THR A 121 -14.64 -25.34 -0.99
C THR A 121 -15.61 -24.59 -0.07
N VAL A 122 -16.90 -24.76 -0.32
CA VAL A 122 -17.98 -24.20 0.52
C VAL A 122 -17.89 -24.72 1.97
N GLU A 123 -17.53 -25.99 2.16
CA GLU A 123 -17.37 -26.59 3.50
C GLU A 123 -16.21 -25.92 4.28
N GLN A 124 -15.10 -25.66 3.62
CA GLN A 124 -13.96 -24.96 4.24
C GLN A 124 -14.34 -23.51 4.61
N ILE A 125 -15.09 -22.82 3.73
CA ILE A 125 -15.61 -21.49 4.01
C ILE A 125 -16.56 -21.51 5.22
N ARG A 126 -17.51 -22.48 5.28
CA ARG A 126 -18.43 -22.63 6.41
C ARG A 126 -17.66 -22.87 7.72
N ALA A 127 -16.73 -23.82 7.74
CA ALA A 127 -15.92 -24.11 8.92
C ALA A 127 -15.13 -22.89 9.41
N TRP A 128 -14.59 -22.09 8.47
CA TRP A 128 -13.91 -20.82 8.78
C TRP A 128 -14.87 -19.79 9.39
N LEU A 129 -16.06 -19.63 8.81
CA LEU A 129 -17.07 -18.67 9.26
C LEU A 129 -17.75 -19.11 10.58
N ASP A 130 -17.81 -20.40 10.88
CA ASP A 130 -18.40 -20.91 12.13
C ASP A 130 -17.46 -20.73 13.34
N ASN A 131 -16.19 -20.41 13.11
CA ASN A 131 -15.28 -20.09 14.19
C ASN A 131 -15.52 -18.64 14.69
N PRO A 132 -16.04 -18.44 15.92
CA PRO A 132 -16.37 -17.11 16.43
C PRO A 132 -15.14 -16.19 16.57
N ALA A 133 -13.92 -16.76 16.70
CA ALA A 133 -12.70 -15.98 16.78
C ALA A 133 -12.43 -15.20 15.49
N ASN A 134 -12.91 -15.68 14.33
CA ASN A 134 -12.73 -14.99 13.04
C ASN A 134 -13.61 -13.74 12.87
N HIS A 135 -14.62 -13.57 13.73
CA HIS A 135 -15.53 -12.42 13.73
C HIS A 135 -15.23 -11.38 14.82
N GLN A 136 -14.28 -11.68 15.71
CA GLN A 136 -13.88 -10.71 16.73
C GLN A 136 -13.16 -9.52 16.09
N THR A 137 -13.46 -8.32 16.59
CA THR A 137 -12.73 -7.10 16.21
C THR A 137 -11.28 -7.23 16.68
N LEU A 138 -10.37 -7.03 15.75
CA LEU A 138 -8.93 -7.10 16.00
C LEU A 138 -8.42 -5.74 16.51
N ASP A 139 -7.40 -5.81 17.38
CA ASP A 139 -6.62 -4.66 17.85
C ASP A 139 -5.24 -4.68 17.13
N PRO A 140 -5.10 -3.95 16.02
CA PRO A 140 -3.92 -4.04 15.18
C PRO A 140 -2.76 -3.22 15.74
N GLU A 141 -1.57 -3.82 15.74
CA GLU A 141 -0.29 -3.19 16.05
C GLU A 141 0.56 -3.09 14.78
N LEU A 142 1.23 -1.95 14.59
CA LEU A 142 2.15 -1.74 13.49
C LEU A 142 3.52 -2.37 13.80
N PRO A 143 4.21 -2.93 12.79
CA PRO A 143 5.55 -3.49 12.97
C PRO A 143 6.59 -2.42 13.29
N LEU A 144 7.76 -2.86 13.74
CA LEU A 144 8.92 -2.01 13.91
C LEU A 144 9.16 -1.14 12.65
N GLY A 145 9.58 0.10 12.85
CA GLY A 145 9.74 1.09 11.80
C GLY A 145 8.45 1.87 11.52
N LEU A 146 7.29 1.24 11.57
CA LEU A 146 5.99 1.90 11.45
C LEU A 146 5.33 2.16 12.82
N ALA A 147 5.82 1.57 13.91
CA ALA A 147 5.19 1.58 15.22
C ALA A 147 4.87 2.97 15.78
N SER A 148 5.71 3.97 15.50
CA SER A 148 5.43 5.37 15.88
C SER A 148 4.23 5.99 15.15
N GLY A 149 3.75 5.34 14.09
CA GLY A 149 2.54 5.69 13.34
C GLY A 149 1.25 5.11 13.91
N GLN A 150 1.28 4.38 15.02
CA GLN A 150 0.11 3.70 15.59
C GLN A 150 -1.11 4.62 15.76
N ALA A 151 -0.90 5.84 16.24
CA ALA A 151 -1.95 6.84 16.39
C ALA A 151 -2.47 7.44 15.07
N ALA A 152 -1.76 7.19 13.97
CA ALA A 152 -2.13 7.68 12.64
C ALA A 152 -2.92 6.65 11.81
N ILE A 153 -3.21 5.47 12.34
CA ILE A 153 -4.05 4.45 11.69
C ILE A 153 -5.42 5.05 11.32
N LYS A 154 -5.90 4.73 10.10
CA LYS A 154 -7.10 5.31 9.51
C LYS A 154 -8.20 4.29 9.24
N GLY A 155 -9.45 4.73 9.42
CA GLY A 155 -10.66 4.06 8.96
C GLY A 155 -11.13 2.86 9.77
N LEU A 156 -10.48 2.54 10.90
CA LEU A 156 -10.90 1.42 11.75
C LEU A 156 -12.18 1.69 12.53
N ASP A 157 -12.50 2.95 12.77
CA ASP A 157 -13.75 3.41 13.39
C ASP A 157 -14.99 3.10 12.53
N LYS A 158 -14.84 3.14 11.19
CA LYS A 158 -15.90 2.87 10.22
C LYS A 158 -15.89 1.45 9.68
N ASN A 159 -14.72 0.83 9.63
CA ASN A 159 -14.52 -0.51 9.09
C ASN A 159 -13.55 -1.30 9.99
N PRO A 160 -14.00 -1.76 11.18
CA PRO A 160 -13.17 -2.56 12.09
C PRO A 160 -12.69 -3.83 11.43
N LEU A 161 -11.44 -4.22 11.68
CA LEU A 161 -10.86 -5.44 11.13
C LEU A 161 -11.39 -6.68 11.86
N THR A 162 -11.70 -7.72 11.10
CA THR A 162 -11.90 -9.09 11.57
C THR A 162 -11.20 -10.05 10.63
N ARG A 163 -10.78 -11.23 11.10
CA ARG A 163 -10.11 -12.23 10.25
C ARG A 163 -11.02 -12.67 9.09
N ALA A 164 -12.31 -12.83 9.34
CA ALA A 164 -13.27 -13.21 8.29
C ALA A 164 -13.37 -12.14 7.19
N LYS A 165 -13.38 -10.85 7.56
CA LYS A 165 -13.46 -9.76 6.57
C LYS A 165 -12.15 -9.58 5.81
N ILE A 166 -11.00 -9.72 6.48
CA ILE A 166 -9.68 -9.68 5.84
C ILE A 166 -9.57 -10.78 4.78
N GLU A 167 -9.98 -12.01 5.12
CA GLU A 167 -9.94 -13.14 4.20
C GLU A 167 -10.88 -12.95 3.01
N LEU A 168 -12.11 -12.49 3.23
CA LEU A 168 -13.02 -12.14 2.13
C LEU A 168 -12.39 -11.07 1.23
N GLY A 169 -11.74 -10.06 1.80
CA GLY A 169 -11.05 -9.01 1.06
C GLY A 169 -9.88 -9.54 0.24
N ARG A 170 -9.10 -10.47 0.80
CA ARG A 170 -8.03 -11.16 0.08
C ARG A 170 -8.59 -11.88 -1.16
N GLN A 171 -9.64 -12.67 -0.99
CA GLN A 171 -10.27 -13.40 -2.10
C GLN A 171 -10.72 -12.44 -3.21
N LEU A 172 -11.41 -11.36 -2.87
CA LEU A 172 -11.90 -10.35 -3.82
C LEU A 172 -10.76 -9.58 -4.50
N TYR A 173 -9.67 -9.29 -3.79
CA TYR A 173 -8.50 -8.58 -4.33
C TYR A 173 -7.79 -9.37 -5.44
N PHE A 174 -7.78 -10.71 -5.35
CA PHE A 174 -7.18 -11.59 -6.35
C PHE A 174 -8.17 -12.11 -7.40
N ASP A 175 -9.47 -11.78 -7.30
CA ASP A 175 -10.50 -12.35 -8.16
C ASP A 175 -10.72 -11.53 -9.45
N GLY A 176 -10.26 -12.06 -10.58
CA GLY A 176 -10.45 -11.44 -11.88
C GLY A 176 -11.93 -11.32 -12.30
N ARG A 177 -12.82 -12.16 -11.73
CA ARG A 177 -14.28 -12.14 -12.06
C ARG A 177 -14.97 -10.83 -11.67
N LEU A 178 -14.30 -9.95 -10.94
CA LEU A 178 -14.79 -8.60 -10.66
C LEU A 178 -14.68 -7.67 -11.88
N SER A 179 -13.87 -7.99 -12.89
CA SER A 179 -13.80 -7.25 -14.16
C SER A 179 -14.87 -7.71 -15.16
N SER A 180 -15.08 -6.92 -16.21
CA SER A 180 -16.13 -7.18 -17.20
C SER A 180 -15.94 -8.46 -18.01
N ASP A 181 -14.70 -8.90 -18.20
CA ASP A 181 -14.31 -10.10 -18.96
C ASP A 181 -13.69 -11.20 -18.10
N GLY A 182 -13.58 -10.98 -16.79
CA GLY A 182 -13.04 -11.96 -15.85
C GLY A 182 -11.49 -12.02 -15.79
N THR A 183 -10.77 -11.09 -16.43
CA THR A 183 -9.32 -11.16 -16.58
C THR A 183 -8.52 -10.27 -15.61
N ILE A 184 -9.12 -9.19 -15.12
CA ILE A 184 -8.44 -8.16 -14.33
C ILE A 184 -8.93 -8.16 -12.88
N SER A 185 -8.01 -8.25 -11.95
CA SER A 185 -8.23 -8.08 -10.50
C SER A 185 -7.41 -6.91 -9.97
N CYS A 186 -7.56 -6.53 -8.70
CA CYS A 186 -6.69 -5.55 -8.04
C CYS A 186 -5.22 -6.00 -8.14
N ALA A 187 -4.97 -7.29 -7.92
CA ALA A 187 -3.63 -7.87 -8.02
C ALA A 187 -3.03 -7.80 -9.42
N SER A 188 -3.80 -7.59 -10.48
CA SER A 188 -3.25 -7.42 -11.85
C SER A 188 -2.36 -6.18 -11.97
N CYS A 189 -2.62 -5.15 -11.16
CA CYS A 189 -1.85 -3.90 -11.09
C CYS A 189 -1.08 -3.73 -9.77
N HIS A 190 -1.36 -4.58 -8.76
CA HIS A 190 -0.79 -4.49 -7.42
C HIS A 190 -0.39 -5.87 -6.89
N HIS A 191 0.39 -6.63 -7.68
CA HIS A 191 0.77 -8.00 -7.32
C HIS A 191 1.91 -8.02 -6.29
N PRO A 192 1.85 -8.92 -5.27
CA PRO A 192 2.93 -9.04 -4.28
C PRO A 192 4.32 -9.26 -4.88
N ALA A 193 4.42 -10.08 -5.94
CA ALA A 193 5.67 -10.33 -6.64
C ALA A 193 6.23 -9.12 -7.41
N GLU A 194 5.41 -8.10 -7.63
CA GLU A 194 5.80 -6.83 -8.26
C GLU A 194 5.82 -5.67 -7.22
N GLY A 195 6.05 -5.98 -5.94
CA GLY A 195 6.12 -4.97 -4.88
C GLY A 195 4.80 -4.24 -4.63
N PHE A 196 3.67 -4.88 -4.88
CA PHE A 196 2.32 -4.28 -4.82
C PHE A 196 2.16 -3.03 -5.71
N ALA A 197 2.93 -2.97 -6.79
CA ALA A 197 2.84 -2.02 -7.89
C ALA A 197 2.71 -2.79 -9.20
N LYS A 198 2.98 -2.14 -10.34
CA LYS A 198 3.10 -2.79 -11.64
C LYS A 198 4.43 -2.42 -12.28
N HIS A 199 5.21 -3.42 -12.70
CA HIS A 199 6.52 -3.22 -13.35
C HIS A 199 6.41 -2.78 -14.82
N THR A 200 5.30 -2.13 -15.17
CA THR A 200 5.09 -1.44 -16.45
C THR A 200 4.84 0.04 -16.21
N GLN A 201 5.10 0.87 -17.21
CA GLN A 201 4.90 2.30 -17.07
C GLN A 201 3.49 2.65 -16.59
N PHE A 202 2.48 1.97 -17.14
CA PHE A 202 1.07 2.15 -16.78
C PHE A 202 0.42 0.82 -16.43
N GLY A 203 -0.64 0.86 -15.63
CA GLY A 203 -1.51 -0.29 -15.39
C GLY A 203 -2.16 -0.76 -16.70
N ILE A 204 -2.36 -2.07 -16.82
CA ILE A 204 -2.96 -2.71 -18.00
C ILE A 204 -4.31 -3.28 -17.58
N GLY A 205 -5.38 -2.80 -18.17
CA GLY A 205 -6.75 -3.21 -17.90
C GLY A 205 -7.34 -4.15 -18.95
N VAL A 206 -8.65 -4.32 -18.88
CA VAL A 206 -9.43 -5.16 -19.78
C VAL A 206 -9.14 -4.83 -21.24
N GLY A 207 -8.94 -5.87 -22.07
CA GLY A 207 -8.60 -5.71 -23.48
C GLY A 207 -7.23 -5.11 -23.76
N GLY A 208 -6.33 -5.08 -22.76
CA GLY A 208 -4.98 -4.52 -22.92
C GLY A 208 -4.94 -2.98 -22.90
N GLN A 209 -5.99 -2.32 -22.49
CA GLN A 209 -6.03 -0.87 -22.36
C GLN A 209 -5.06 -0.38 -21.30
N GLN A 210 -4.44 0.76 -21.51
CA GLN A 210 -3.46 1.34 -20.58
C GLN A 210 -3.99 2.64 -19.99
N GLY A 211 -3.74 2.82 -18.69
CA GLY A 211 -3.99 4.08 -18.01
C GLY A 211 -2.98 5.17 -18.37
N GLY A 212 -3.20 6.37 -17.86
CA GLY A 212 -2.28 7.50 -18.02
C GLY A 212 -1.31 7.71 -16.87
N ARG A 213 -1.40 6.87 -15.81
CA ARG A 213 -0.56 6.98 -14.61
C ARG A 213 -0.01 5.61 -14.21
N ASN A 214 1.17 5.64 -13.61
CA ASN A 214 1.78 4.47 -12.99
C ASN A 214 0.92 3.95 -11.82
N SER A 215 0.89 2.63 -11.60
CA SER A 215 0.17 2.01 -10.49
C SER A 215 0.87 2.33 -9.17
N PRO A 216 0.26 3.14 -8.28
CA PRO A 216 0.87 3.41 -6.97
C PRO A 216 0.88 2.16 -6.11
N VAL A 217 1.80 2.08 -5.18
CA VAL A 217 1.89 0.95 -4.25
C VAL A 217 0.64 0.85 -3.36
N SER A 218 0.15 -0.38 -3.08
CA SER A 218 -1.02 -0.63 -2.24
C SER A 218 -0.69 -1.05 -0.79
N TYR A 219 0.58 -1.12 -0.41
CA TYR A 219 0.99 -1.39 0.99
C TYR A 219 1.06 -0.11 1.84
N ASN A 220 1.05 -0.27 3.15
CA ASN A 220 1.09 0.79 4.17
C ASN A 220 -0.06 1.82 4.05
N ARG A 221 -1.10 1.50 3.27
CA ARG A 221 -2.21 2.44 3.02
C ARG A 221 -3.09 2.68 4.24
N ILE A 222 -3.00 1.87 5.27
CA ILE A 222 -3.65 2.09 6.57
C ILE A 222 -3.26 3.42 7.24
N LEU A 223 -2.11 4.00 6.84
CA LEU A 223 -1.62 5.28 7.34
C LEU A 223 -2.03 6.48 6.48
N SER A 224 -2.80 6.27 5.40
CA SER A 224 -3.14 7.31 4.43
C SER A 224 -4.61 7.72 4.49
N ASP A 225 -4.88 9.02 4.50
CA ASP A 225 -6.24 9.57 4.48
C ASP A 225 -6.86 9.51 3.07
N LEU A 226 -6.12 9.96 2.06
CA LEU A 226 -6.59 10.05 0.68
C LEU A 226 -5.87 9.03 -0.20
N GLN A 227 -6.55 8.49 -1.21
CA GLN A 227 -6.00 7.49 -2.09
C GLN A 227 -5.84 8.01 -3.52
N PHE A 228 -5.09 7.29 -4.36
CA PHE A 228 -4.58 7.68 -5.67
C PHE A 228 -3.52 8.79 -5.63
N TRP A 229 -2.81 8.98 -6.77
CA TRP A 229 -1.79 10.01 -6.92
C TRP A 229 -2.30 11.45 -6.70
N ASP A 230 -3.57 11.70 -7.00
CA ASP A 230 -4.23 13.01 -6.87
C ASP A 230 -5.10 13.14 -5.61
N GLY A 231 -5.23 12.08 -4.82
CA GLY A 231 -6.03 12.08 -3.59
C GLY A 231 -7.53 12.20 -3.81
N ARG A 232 -8.04 11.74 -4.96
CA ARG A 232 -9.47 11.85 -5.31
C ARG A 232 -10.39 10.94 -4.50
N ALA A 233 -9.89 9.85 -3.93
CA ALA A 233 -10.70 8.98 -3.08
C ALA A 233 -10.43 9.25 -1.59
N PRO A 234 -11.51 9.49 -0.78
CA PRO A 234 -11.38 9.88 0.63
C PRO A 234 -11.15 8.71 1.60
N SER A 235 -11.10 7.48 1.10
CA SER A 235 -10.81 6.28 1.90
C SER A 235 -10.38 5.12 0.99
N LEU A 236 -9.91 4.02 1.58
CA LEU A 236 -9.64 2.76 0.85
C LEU A 236 -10.92 2.16 0.28
N GLU A 237 -12.04 2.26 1.00
CA GLU A 237 -13.34 1.79 0.55
C GLU A 237 -13.80 2.53 -0.72
N GLU A 238 -13.66 3.84 -0.76
CA GLU A 238 -14.02 4.61 -1.96
C GLU A 238 -13.03 4.39 -3.10
N GLN A 239 -11.75 4.16 -2.78
CA GLN A 239 -10.76 3.79 -3.80
C GLN A 239 -11.11 2.47 -4.46
N ALA A 240 -11.46 1.42 -3.69
CA ALA A 240 -11.73 0.09 -4.21
C ALA A 240 -12.92 0.04 -5.20
N LYS A 241 -13.86 0.97 -5.11
CA LYS A 241 -15.01 1.08 -6.03
C LYS A 241 -14.61 1.63 -7.41
N GLY A 242 -13.62 2.54 -7.46
CA GLY A 242 -13.25 3.27 -8.67
C GLY A 242 -12.78 2.39 -9.81
N PRO A 243 -11.73 1.55 -9.63
CA PRO A 243 -11.19 0.67 -10.67
C PRO A 243 -12.21 -0.29 -11.28
N ILE A 244 -13.19 -0.76 -10.50
CA ILE A 244 -14.25 -1.66 -10.97
C ILE A 244 -15.03 -1.02 -12.12
N GLN A 245 -15.35 0.27 -12.00
CA GLN A 245 -16.14 0.99 -13.03
C GLN A 245 -15.28 1.69 -14.09
N ASN A 246 -13.97 1.80 -13.87
CA ASN A 246 -13.12 2.50 -14.82
C ASN A 246 -13.04 1.71 -16.13
N PRO A 247 -13.46 2.29 -17.28
CA PRO A 247 -13.51 1.58 -18.55
C PRO A 247 -12.13 1.13 -19.06
N ILE A 248 -11.05 1.78 -18.63
CA ILE A 248 -9.67 1.43 -19.01
C ILE A 248 -8.96 0.55 -17.97
N GLU A 249 -9.64 0.16 -16.87
CA GLU A 249 -9.12 -0.75 -15.85
C GLU A 249 -9.95 -2.04 -15.84
N MET A 250 -10.95 -2.19 -14.97
CA MET A 250 -11.77 -3.40 -14.86
C MET A 250 -13.02 -3.37 -15.76
N ALA A 251 -13.40 -2.22 -16.29
CA ALA A 251 -14.46 -2.00 -17.30
C ALA A 251 -15.83 -2.63 -16.95
N ASN A 252 -16.14 -2.79 -15.67
CA ASN A 252 -17.39 -3.41 -15.20
C ASN A 252 -18.38 -2.33 -14.71
N THR A 253 -19.56 -2.74 -14.26
CA THR A 253 -20.46 -1.90 -13.46
C THR A 253 -20.60 -2.49 -12.07
N HIS A 254 -20.94 -1.66 -11.07
CA HIS A 254 -21.15 -2.14 -9.72
C HIS A 254 -22.27 -3.21 -9.66
N GLU A 255 -23.35 -3.06 -10.44
CA GLU A 255 -24.47 -3.98 -10.48
C GLU A 255 -24.04 -5.35 -11.01
N LYS A 256 -23.25 -5.39 -12.10
CA LYS A 256 -22.74 -6.65 -12.66
C LYS A 256 -21.73 -7.30 -11.71
N CYS A 257 -20.83 -6.52 -11.12
CA CYS A 257 -19.89 -7.02 -10.13
C CYS A 257 -20.62 -7.65 -8.94
N ILE A 258 -21.64 -6.97 -8.38
CA ILE A 258 -22.49 -7.50 -7.31
C ILE A 258 -23.16 -8.81 -7.76
N ALA A 259 -23.76 -8.85 -8.96
CA ALA A 259 -24.42 -10.03 -9.46
C ALA A 259 -23.47 -11.23 -9.61
N THR A 260 -22.26 -10.99 -10.11
CA THR A 260 -21.21 -12.01 -10.22
C THR A 260 -20.83 -12.57 -8.84
N VAL A 261 -20.53 -11.72 -7.88
CA VAL A 261 -20.12 -12.13 -6.53
C VAL A 261 -21.30 -12.83 -5.80
N GLN A 262 -22.53 -12.32 -5.93
CA GLN A 262 -23.75 -12.91 -5.36
C GLN A 262 -24.06 -14.30 -5.95
N GLY A 263 -23.71 -14.54 -7.21
CA GLY A 263 -23.90 -15.82 -7.90
C GLY A 263 -22.97 -16.93 -7.40
N ILE A 264 -21.88 -16.60 -6.71
CA ILE A 264 -20.90 -17.56 -6.20
C ILE A 264 -21.27 -17.91 -4.75
N GLU A 265 -21.61 -19.18 -4.49
CA GLU A 265 -22.11 -19.60 -3.18
C GLU A 265 -21.17 -19.27 -2.04
N GLY A 266 -19.87 -19.49 -2.22
CA GLY A 266 -18.86 -19.20 -1.20
C GLY A 266 -18.79 -17.73 -0.81
N TYR A 267 -18.97 -16.81 -1.77
CA TYR A 267 -19.05 -15.37 -1.46
C TYR A 267 -20.37 -15.02 -0.79
N ARG A 268 -21.49 -15.49 -1.31
CA ARG A 268 -22.81 -15.24 -0.73
C ARG A 268 -22.87 -15.59 0.76
N LEU A 269 -22.34 -16.76 1.13
CA LEU A 269 -22.25 -17.21 2.52
C LEU A 269 -21.37 -16.28 3.39
N GLN A 270 -20.25 -15.85 2.85
CA GLN A 270 -19.37 -14.93 3.55
C GLN A 270 -20.04 -13.56 3.79
N PHE A 271 -20.72 -13.01 2.76
CA PHE A 271 -21.45 -11.76 2.91
C PHE A 271 -22.57 -11.83 3.93
N GLU A 272 -23.38 -12.90 3.87
CA GLU A 272 -24.46 -13.14 4.86
C GLU A 272 -23.92 -13.19 6.28
N LYS A 273 -22.82 -13.92 6.51
CA LYS A 273 -22.26 -14.11 7.85
C LYS A 273 -21.51 -12.87 8.37
N ILE A 274 -20.78 -12.15 7.51
CA ILE A 274 -19.92 -11.03 7.88
C ILE A 274 -20.71 -9.72 7.95
N PHE A 275 -21.63 -9.49 7.01
CA PHE A 275 -22.38 -8.24 6.88
C PHE A 275 -23.87 -8.38 7.22
N GLY A 276 -24.36 -9.59 7.45
CA GLY A 276 -25.75 -9.85 7.81
C GLY A 276 -26.76 -9.70 6.66
N GLY A 277 -26.31 -9.73 5.39
CA GLY A 277 -27.17 -9.50 4.24
C GLY A 277 -26.56 -9.89 2.89
N PRO A 278 -27.22 -9.51 1.78
CA PRO A 278 -26.75 -9.83 0.45
C PRO A 278 -25.47 -9.07 0.09
N VAL A 279 -24.86 -9.44 -1.04
CA VAL A 279 -23.70 -8.73 -1.59
C VAL A 279 -24.06 -7.30 -1.95
N THR A 280 -23.21 -6.36 -1.52
CA THR A 280 -23.31 -4.94 -1.87
C THR A 280 -21.95 -4.44 -2.32
N ILE A 281 -21.91 -3.36 -3.10
CA ILE A 281 -20.63 -2.76 -3.50
C ILE A 281 -19.86 -2.21 -2.29
N ASP A 282 -20.56 -1.68 -1.30
CA ASP A 282 -19.95 -1.20 -0.06
C ASP A 282 -19.32 -2.35 0.74
N GLY A 283 -19.99 -3.51 0.81
CA GLY A 283 -19.43 -4.70 1.46
C GLY A 283 -18.21 -5.25 0.71
N ILE A 284 -18.22 -5.27 -0.63
CA ILE A 284 -17.05 -5.61 -1.46
C ILE A 284 -15.89 -4.67 -1.12
N ALA A 285 -16.14 -3.37 -1.16
CA ALA A 285 -15.14 -2.33 -0.90
C ALA A 285 -14.60 -2.40 0.55
N GLN A 286 -15.46 -2.62 1.55
CA GLN A 286 -15.05 -2.78 2.94
C GLN A 286 -14.17 -4.02 3.16
N ALA A 287 -14.48 -5.12 2.48
CA ALA A 287 -13.66 -6.32 2.56
C ALA A 287 -12.29 -6.10 1.92
N ILE A 288 -12.23 -5.57 0.69
CA ILE A 288 -10.97 -5.25 -0.01
C ILE A 288 -10.12 -4.30 0.84
N ALA A 289 -10.70 -3.21 1.33
CA ALA A 289 -10.03 -2.25 2.20
C ALA A 289 -9.51 -2.87 3.51
N SER A 290 -10.22 -3.86 4.07
CA SER A 290 -9.77 -4.58 5.27
C SER A 290 -8.52 -5.42 4.98
N PHE A 291 -8.45 -6.05 3.83
CA PHE A 291 -7.26 -6.78 3.38
C PHE A 291 -6.09 -5.82 3.11
N GLU A 292 -6.32 -4.72 2.38
CA GLU A 292 -5.28 -3.73 2.06
C GLU A 292 -4.68 -3.09 3.32
N ARG A 293 -5.48 -2.87 4.38
CA ARG A 293 -4.97 -2.40 5.68
C ARG A 293 -3.99 -3.36 6.33
N CYS A 294 -4.04 -4.64 5.99
CA CYS A 294 -3.09 -5.65 6.47
C CYS A 294 -1.85 -5.78 5.60
N LEU A 295 -1.82 -5.15 4.42
CA LEU A 295 -0.64 -5.08 3.56
C LEU A 295 0.35 -4.06 4.12
N VAL A 296 1.15 -4.49 5.06
CA VAL A 296 2.12 -3.65 5.76
C VAL A 296 3.51 -4.24 5.58
N SER A 297 4.46 -3.40 5.19
CA SER A 297 5.86 -3.80 5.08
C SER A 297 6.47 -4.10 6.45
N GLY A 298 7.23 -5.18 6.54
CA GLY A 298 8.01 -5.51 7.72
C GLY A 298 9.15 -4.52 7.95
N PRO A 299 9.90 -4.71 9.06
CA PRO A 299 11.06 -3.87 9.33
C PRO A 299 12.14 -4.06 8.28
N ALA A 300 12.82 -2.96 7.96
CA ALA A 300 13.91 -2.90 7.01
C ALA A 300 15.26 -2.77 7.73
N PRO A 301 16.40 -3.01 7.07
CA PRO A 301 17.73 -2.71 7.63
C PRO A 301 17.84 -1.31 8.22
N PHE A 302 17.22 -0.31 7.60
CA PHE A 302 17.12 1.05 8.12
C PHE A 302 16.47 1.10 9.51
N ASP A 303 15.42 0.35 9.78
CA ASP A 303 14.70 0.38 11.05
C ASP A 303 15.54 -0.21 12.20
N PHE A 304 16.27 -1.28 11.92
CA PHE A 304 17.20 -1.88 12.90
C PHE A 304 18.39 -0.96 13.18
N TYR A 305 18.89 -0.29 12.13
CA TYR A 305 19.95 0.70 12.30
C TYR A 305 19.50 1.89 13.16
N GLU A 306 18.31 2.43 12.94
CA GLU A 306 17.76 3.53 13.76
C GLU A 306 17.57 3.13 15.23
N GLN A 307 17.14 1.88 15.49
CA GLN A 307 17.08 1.39 16.87
C GLN A 307 18.45 1.32 17.53
N LEU A 308 19.47 0.84 16.82
CA LEU A 308 20.83 0.78 17.34
C LEU A 308 21.42 2.19 17.52
N LYS A 309 21.15 3.10 16.57
CA LYS A 309 21.61 4.49 16.60
C LYS A 309 21.09 5.26 17.82
N ALA A 310 19.95 4.86 18.39
CA ALA A 310 19.43 5.47 19.62
C ALA A 310 20.37 5.30 20.84
N PHE A 311 21.32 4.38 20.79
CA PHE A 311 22.34 4.15 21.81
C PHE A 311 23.68 4.80 21.48
N GLU A 312 23.80 5.51 20.37
CA GLU A 312 25.03 6.18 19.96
C GLU A 312 25.47 7.24 21.00
N GLY A 313 26.70 7.18 21.41
CA GLY A 313 27.26 8.09 22.42
C GLY A 313 26.92 7.76 23.88
N GLN A 314 26.21 6.66 24.16
CA GLN A 314 25.99 6.16 25.51
C GLN A 314 27.21 5.37 26.01
N ASP A 315 27.52 5.49 27.32
CA ASP A 315 28.49 4.66 27.98
C ASP A 315 27.89 3.28 28.25
N LEU A 316 28.22 2.31 27.40
CA LEU A 316 27.65 0.97 27.44
C LEU A 316 28.08 0.17 28.66
N ASP A 317 29.27 0.45 29.21
CA ASP A 317 29.74 -0.23 30.44
C ASP A 317 28.95 0.24 31.64
N SER A 318 28.79 1.56 31.80
CA SER A 318 27.89 2.10 32.82
C SER A 318 26.44 1.65 32.64
N LEU A 319 25.91 1.62 31.39
CA LEU A 319 24.57 1.17 31.13
C LEU A 319 24.33 -0.30 31.54
N LYS A 320 25.36 -1.14 31.35
CA LYS A 320 25.31 -2.56 31.70
C LYS A 320 25.29 -2.77 33.24
N GLU A 321 26.00 -1.91 33.99
CA GLU A 321 26.07 -2.01 35.44
C GLU A 321 24.85 -1.35 36.12
N ASP A 322 24.43 -0.17 35.64
CA ASP A 322 23.44 0.69 36.30
C ASP A 322 22.00 0.43 35.80
N ASP A 323 21.83 0.05 34.52
CA ASP A 323 20.50 -0.23 33.89
C ASP A 323 20.57 -1.44 32.96
N PRO A 324 20.62 -2.67 33.51
CA PRO A 324 20.68 -3.91 32.74
C PRO A 324 19.48 -4.12 31.79
N GLU A 325 18.30 -3.54 32.10
CA GLU A 325 17.12 -3.64 31.23
C GLU A 325 17.34 -2.85 29.94
N THR A 326 17.82 -1.63 30.03
CA THR A 326 18.16 -0.81 28.85
C THR A 326 19.35 -1.39 28.09
N TYR A 327 20.36 -1.96 28.77
CA TYR A 327 21.45 -2.67 28.13
C TYR A 327 20.97 -3.88 27.32
N ALA A 328 20.00 -4.65 27.84
CA ALA A 328 19.39 -5.76 27.09
C ALA A 328 18.64 -5.28 25.83
N LEU A 329 18.03 -4.09 25.85
CA LEU A 329 17.45 -3.48 24.63
C LEU A 329 18.54 -3.12 23.62
N TYR A 330 19.67 -2.58 24.07
CA TYR A 330 20.82 -2.34 23.19
C TYR A 330 21.32 -3.64 22.55
N GLU A 331 21.53 -4.70 23.31
CA GLU A 331 21.99 -5.99 22.79
C GLU A 331 21.03 -6.55 21.74
N LYS A 332 19.73 -6.45 22.01
CA LYS A 332 18.70 -6.85 21.07
C LYS A 332 18.75 -6.02 19.78
N ALA A 333 18.86 -4.69 19.90
CA ALA A 333 18.95 -3.80 18.75
C ALA A 333 20.21 -4.08 17.93
N LYS A 334 21.36 -4.30 18.62
CA LYS A 334 22.62 -4.65 17.99
C LYS A 334 22.52 -5.98 17.23
N ALA A 335 22.00 -7.02 17.85
CA ALA A 335 21.83 -8.32 17.21
C ALA A 335 20.93 -8.24 15.96
N ALA A 336 19.86 -7.45 16.00
CA ALA A 336 18.96 -7.23 14.87
C ALA A 336 19.66 -6.46 13.73
N ALA A 337 20.40 -5.40 14.05
CA ALA A 337 21.17 -4.62 13.09
C ALA A 337 22.34 -5.43 12.46
N ASP A 338 22.98 -6.31 13.24
CA ASP A 338 24.01 -7.22 12.75
C ASP A 338 23.43 -8.33 11.80
N ALA A 339 22.20 -8.76 12.05
CA ALA A 339 21.51 -9.74 11.21
C ALA A 339 21.00 -9.14 9.88
N ALA A 340 20.69 -7.86 9.84
CA ALA A 340 20.24 -7.14 8.65
C ALA A 340 21.01 -5.80 8.52
N PRO A 341 22.31 -5.85 8.16
CA PRO A 341 23.15 -4.68 8.22
C PRO A 341 22.86 -3.68 7.11
N MET A 342 22.88 -2.39 7.44
CA MET A 342 23.03 -1.32 6.45
C MET A 342 24.49 -1.21 6.01
N SER A 343 24.73 -1.11 4.70
CA SER A 343 26.06 -0.81 4.16
C SER A 343 26.54 0.59 4.62
N GLU A 344 27.84 0.83 4.60
CA GLU A 344 28.40 2.16 4.89
C GLU A 344 27.89 3.22 3.90
N SER A 345 27.73 2.86 2.62
CA SER A 345 27.11 3.71 1.60
C SER A 345 25.69 4.09 2.00
N ALA A 346 24.84 3.11 2.39
CA ALA A 346 23.47 3.38 2.83
C ALA A 346 23.42 4.26 4.09
N ARG A 347 24.40 4.14 5.02
CA ARG A 347 24.49 5.00 6.20
C ARG A 347 24.82 6.45 5.83
N ARG A 348 25.79 6.66 4.93
CA ARG A 348 26.07 8.01 4.39
C ARG A 348 24.88 8.59 3.65
N GLY A 349 24.22 7.76 2.83
CA GLY A 349 23.00 8.14 2.11
C GLY A 349 21.85 8.51 3.04
N ARG A 350 21.67 7.77 4.14
CA ARG A 350 20.74 8.12 5.22
C ARG A 350 21.06 9.49 5.82
N ASP A 351 22.31 9.77 6.11
CA ASP A 351 22.69 11.06 6.70
C ASP A 351 22.50 12.22 5.72
N LEU A 352 22.72 12.01 4.43
CA LEU A 352 22.36 12.96 3.36
C LEU A 352 20.85 13.16 3.25
N PHE A 353 20.08 12.08 3.26
CA PHE A 353 18.62 12.10 3.13
C PHE A 353 17.94 12.88 4.28
N PHE A 354 18.39 12.67 5.51
CA PHE A 354 17.90 13.36 6.70
C PHE A 354 18.61 14.70 6.97
N GLY A 355 19.66 15.01 6.23
CA GLY A 355 20.45 16.23 6.37
C GLY A 355 19.96 17.39 5.51
N ASP A 356 20.55 18.56 5.71
CA ASP A 356 20.15 19.79 5.04
C ASP A 356 20.53 19.83 3.55
N LYS A 357 21.58 19.08 3.14
CA LYS A 357 22.09 19.12 1.77
C LYS A 357 21.06 18.58 0.76
N ALA A 358 20.57 17.35 0.98
CA ALA A 358 19.57 16.75 0.11
C ALA A 358 18.14 17.15 0.51
N SER A 359 17.90 17.47 1.81
CA SER A 359 16.60 17.94 2.35
C SER A 359 15.39 17.06 1.96
N CYS A 360 15.57 15.75 1.78
CA CYS A 360 14.50 14.84 1.37
C CYS A 360 13.36 14.79 2.40
N THR A 361 13.70 15.04 3.67
CA THR A 361 12.73 15.14 4.77
C THR A 361 11.79 16.34 4.68
N ALA A 362 11.98 17.24 3.73
CA ALA A 362 10.99 18.28 3.44
C ALA A 362 9.62 17.69 3.02
N CYS A 363 9.62 16.44 2.49
CA CYS A 363 8.44 15.71 2.06
C CYS A 363 8.39 14.27 2.61
N HIS A 364 9.54 13.59 2.75
CA HIS A 364 9.63 12.20 3.18
C HIS A 364 9.90 12.09 4.69
N VAL A 365 8.85 12.20 5.49
CA VAL A 365 8.89 12.27 6.96
C VAL A 365 8.04 11.19 7.63
N GLY A 366 8.22 11.04 8.93
CA GLY A 366 7.45 10.14 9.76
C GLY A 366 7.73 8.66 9.49
N PRO A 367 6.97 7.76 10.14
CA PRO A 367 7.25 6.33 10.10
C PRO A 367 7.08 5.72 8.70
N ASN A 368 6.20 6.26 7.88
CA ASN A 368 5.98 5.80 6.50
C ASN A 368 6.83 6.57 5.46
N LEU A 369 7.74 7.45 5.89
CA LEU A 369 8.60 8.25 5.02
C LEU A 369 7.81 8.98 3.91
N THR A 370 6.72 9.63 4.31
CA THR A 370 5.87 10.49 3.47
C THR A 370 5.10 11.47 4.34
N ASP A 371 4.92 12.70 3.87
CA ASP A 371 4.05 13.69 4.50
C ASP A 371 2.59 13.59 4.04
N GLU A 372 2.27 12.64 3.14
CA GLU A 372 0.96 12.42 2.51
C GLU A 372 0.39 13.68 1.80
N LYS A 373 1.23 14.70 1.52
CA LYS A 373 0.86 15.91 0.82
C LYS A 373 1.15 15.82 -0.68
N TYR A 374 0.84 16.90 -1.38
CA TYR A 374 0.92 16.97 -2.84
C TYR A 374 1.96 18.01 -3.26
N HIS A 375 2.90 17.60 -4.12
CA HIS A 375 4.00 18.45 -4.56
C HIS A 375 4.17 18.35 -6.07
N ASN A 376 4.42 19.48 -6.72
CA ASN A 376 4.78 19.52 -8.13
C ASN A 376 6.30 19.39 -8.25
N LEU A 377 6.79 18.29 -8.80
CA LEU A 377 8.19 18.02 -9.08
C LEU A 377 8.59 18.37 -10.53
N GLY A 378 7.67 18.90 -11.30
CA GLY A 378 7.87 19.19 -12.73
C GLY A 378 7.78 17.96 -13.65
N VAL A 379 7.49 16.78 -13.12
CA VAL A 379 7.35 15.54 -13.91
C VAL A 379 6.17 15.68 -14.86
N GLY A 380 6.38 15.41 -16.17
CA GLY A 380 5.36 15.51 -17.21
C GLY A 380 4.93 16.94 -17.58
N MET A 381 5.39 17.97 -16.85
CA MET A 381 4.92 19.37 -17.05
C MET A 381 5.42 20.03 -18.34
N ALA A 382 6.34 19.42 -19.06
CA ALA A 382 6.78 19.86 -20.39
C ALA A 382 5.90 19.34 -21.55
N ALA A 383 4.95 18.44 -21.26
CA ALA A 383 4.04 17.91 -22.27
C ALA A 383 3.08 18.99 -22.77
N GLU A 384 2.60 18.84 -24.01
CA GLU A 384 1.60 19.74 -24.60
C GLU A 384 0.29 19.76 -23.79
N GLN A 385 -0.07 18.62 -23.21
CA GLN A 385 -1.22 18.44 -22.32
C GLN A 385 -0.75 17.76 -21.03
N PRO A 386 -0.19 18.52 -20.07
CA PRO A 386 0.32 17.95 -18.82
C PRO A 386 -0.82 17.44 -17.95
N ASP A 387 -0.54 16.37 -17.18
CA ASP A 387 -1.43 15.94 -16.12
C ASP A 387 -1.38 16.95 -14.96
N LEU A 388 -2.52 17.59 -14.70
CA LEU A 388 -2.62 18.65 -13.70
C LEU A 388 -2.77 18.11 -12.25
N GLY A 389 -2.78 16.79 -12.07
CA GLY A 389 -2.72 16.15 -10.76
C GLY A 389 -3.80 16.61 -9.78
N ARG A 390 -3.37 17.01 -8.59
CA ARG A 390 -4.26 17.43 -7.50
C ARG A 390 -5.18 18.57 -7.87
N PHE A 391 -4.77 19.49 -8.72
CA PHE A 391 -5.58 20.61 -9.17
C PHE A 391 -6.95 20.20 -9.72
N VAL A 392 -7.01 19.08 -10.45
CA VAL A 392 -8.29 18.59 -11.03
C VAL A 392 -9.34 18.26 -9.96
N ILE A 393 -8.89 17.98 -8.74
CA ILE A 393 -9.76 17.62 -7.61
C ILE A 393 -10.02 18.84 -6.71
N SER A 394 -9.00 19.63 -6.43
CA SER A 394 -9.06 20.71 -5.44
C SER A 394 -9.46 22.07 -6.02
N ASN A 395 -9.24 22.30 -7.34
CA ASN A 395 -9.31 23.57 -8.02
C ASN A 395 -8.42 24.68 -7.41
N VAL A 396 -7.37 24.29 -6.67
CA VAL A 396 -6.38 25.22 -6.11
C VAL A 396 -5.26 25.41 -7.11
N GLU A 397 -5.09 26.63 -7.62
CA GLU A 397 -4.12 26.98 -8.70
C GLU A 397 -2.68 26.51 -8.36
N ALA A 398 -2.26 26.67 -7.12
CA ALA A 398 -0.92 26.27 -6.67
C ALA A 398 -0.68 24.75 -6.70
N GLU A 399 -1.73 23.93 -6.84
CA GLU A 399 -1.66 22.46 -6.87
C GLU A 399 -1.63 21.88 -8.30
N LYS A 400 -1.47 22.73 -9.33
CA LYS A 400 -1.28 22.24 -10.72
C LYS A 400 -0.01 21.42 -10.86
N GLY A 401 -0.16 20.21 -11.39
CA GLY A 401 0.93 19.26 -11.55
C GLY A 401 1.47 18.68 -10.23
N ALA A 402 0.73 18.86 -9.13
CA ALA A 402 1.08 18.32 -7.84
C ALA A 402 0.51 16.91 -7.66
N PHE A 403 1.35 16.00 -7.16
CA PHE A 403 1.01 14.60 -6.88
C PHE A 403 1.43 14.24 -5.46
N LYS A 404 0.77 13.21 -4.90
CA LYS A 404 1.05 12.75 -3.55
C LYS A 404 2.50 12.29 -3.41
N THR A 405 3.14 12.66 -2.29
CA THR A 405 4.42 12.08 -1.87
C THR A 405 4.24 10.57 -1.61
N PRO A 406 4.89 9.68 -2.37
CA PRO A 406 4.83 8.25 -2.08
C PRO A 406 5.73 7.90 -0.89
N THR A 407 5.49 6.73 -0.28
CA THR A 407 6.41 6.18 0.71
C THR A 407 7.77 5.83 0.08
N ILE A 408 8.85 5.97 0.85
CA ILE A 408 10.20 5.45 0.48
C ILE A 408 10.37 3.99 0.95
N ARG A 409 9.49 3.50 1.84
CA ARG A 409 9.56 2.10 2.26
C ARG A 409 9.34 1.19 1.08
N ASN A 410 10.17 0.17 0.94
CA ASN A 410 10.15 -0.81 -0.15
C ASN A 410 10.22 -0.21 -1.57
N VAL A 411 10.66 1.04 -1.71
CA VAL A 411 10.69 1.75 -2.99
C VAL A 411 11.52 1.02 -4.05
N ALA A 412 12.56 0.28 -3.66
CA ALA A 412 13.38 -0.52 -4.58
C ALA A 412 12.59 -1.63 -5.32
N LEU A 413 11.39 -1.97 -4.85
CA LEU A 413 10.55 -3.05 -5.41
C LEU A 413 9.45 -2.54 -6.35
N SER A 414 9.33 -1.22 -6.59
CA SER A 414 8.16 -0.63 -7.26
C SER A 414 8.50 0.20 -8.51
N ALA A 415 9.61 -0.11 -9.18
CA ALA A 415 9.93 0.51 -10.47
C ALA A 415 8.86 0.18 -11.54
N PRO A 416 8.60 1.08 -12.52
CA PRO A 416 9.17 2.41 -12.70
C PRO A 416 8.54 3.46 -11.77
N TYR A 417 9.18 4.60 -11.64
CA TYR A 417 8.87 5.62 -10.65
C TYR A 417 8.17 6.83 -11.25
N MET A 418 7.71 7.74 -10.37
CA MET A 418 6.88 8.90 -10.61
C MET A 418 5.43 8.53 -11.00
N HIS A 419 4.55 9.51 -10.96
CA HIS A 419 3.13 9.28 -11.28
C HIS A 419 2.89 8.84 -12.73
N ASP A 420 3.83 9.17 -13.62
CA ASP A 420 3.78 8.83 -15.06
C ASP A 420 4.71 7.66 -15.44
N GLY A 421 5.41 7.05 -14.48
CA GLY A 421 6.33 5.95 -14.72
C GLY A 421 7.52 6.31 -15.61
N SER A 422 7.90 7.59 -15.68
CA SER A 422 8.95 8.08 -16.58
C SER A 422 10.36 7.74 -16.12
N GLN A 423 10.58 7.53 -14.82
CA GLN A 423 11.89 7.17 -14.26
C GLN A 423 11.94 5.65 -14.06
N LYS A 424 12.94 5.00 -14.68
CA LYS A 424 13.05 3.52 -14.66
C LYS A 424 13.84 2.98 -13.49
N THR A 425 14.75 3.78 -12.95
CA THR A 425 15.66 3.39 -11.87
C THR A 425 15.69 4.44 -10.76
N LEU A 426 16.18 4.07 -9.58
CA LEU A 426 16.38 5.01 -8.48
C LEU A 426 17.46 6.05 -8.79
N GLU A 427 18.43 5.68 -9.60
CA GLU A 427 19.48 6.59 -10.10
C GLU A 427 18.86 7.68 -10.99
N GLU A 428 17.92 7.34 -11.87
CA GLU A 428 17.16 8.33 -12.66
C GLU A 428 16.30 9.25 -11.77
N VAL A 429 15.72 8.71 -10.70
CA VAL A 429 15.00 9.49 -9.69
C VAL A 429 15.94 10.48 -9.01
N MET A 430 17.14 10.04 -8.59
CA MET A 430 18.11 10.92 -7.94
C MET A 430 18.59 12.02 -8.89
N ALA A 431 18.94 11.69 -10.13
CA ALA A 431 19.31 12.68 -11.14
C ALA A 431 18.18 13.70 -11.40
N TRP A 432 16.90 13.28 -11.30
CA TRP A 432 15.76 14.20 -11.38
C TRP A 432 15.72 15.19 -10.24
N TYR A 433 15.93 14.72 -9.00
CA TYR A 433 15.95 15.59 -7.82
C TYR A 433 17.21 16.47 -7.79
N ASP A 434 18.40 15.92 -8.15
CA ASP A 434 19.65 16.69 -8.13
C ASP A 434 19.60 17.90 -9.07
N LYS A 435 19.06 17.75 -10.27
CA LYS A 435 18.87 18.88 -11.20
C LYS A 435 17.80 19.89 -10.78
N GLY A 436 16.99 19.60 -9.75
CA GLY A 436 15.90 20.46 -9.26
C GLY A 436 14.59 20.30 -10.05
N GLY A 437 14.31 19.12 -10.57
CA GLY A 437 13.09 18.81 -11.32
C GLY A 437 13.06 19.46 -12.70
N HIS A 438 11.84 19.75 -13.19
CA HIS A 438 11.64 20.53 -14.43
C HIS A 438 10.97 21.87 -14.07
N PRO A 439 11.59 23.02 -14.43
CA PRO A 439 11.06 24.35 -14.12
C PRO A 439 9.67 24.56 -14.72
N ASN A 440 8.73 25.01 -13.91
CA ASN A 440 7.41 25.45 -14.31
C ASN A 440 6.85 26.44 -13.27
N GLN A 441 5.77 27.14 -13.60
CA GLN A 441 5.19 28.18 -12.75
C GLN A 441 4.74 27.68 -11.38
N TRP A 442 4.40 26.39 -11.24
CA TRP A 442 3.82 25.78 -10.05
C TRP A 442 4.79 24.78 -9.36
N LEU A 443 6.07 24.79 -9.78
CA LEU A 443 7.08 23.92 -9.17
C LEU A 443 7.12 24.19 -7.66
N ASP A 444 7.10 23.11 -6.86
CA ASP A 444 7.16 23.26 -5.40
C ASP A 444 8.50 23.92 -5.00
N PRO A 445 8.48 24.98 -4.17
CA PRO A 445 9.69 25.71 -3.79
C PRO A 445 10.70 24.87 -2.98
N LYS A 446 10.30 23.71 -2.47
CA LYS A 446 11.20 22.73 -1.85
C LYS A 446 12.08 21.99 -2.88
N VAL A 447 11.63 21.94 -4.13
CA VAL A 447 12.35 21.30 -5.24
C VAL A 447 13.36 22.29 -5.79
N LYS A 448 14.62 22.04 -5.50
CA LYS A 448 15.75 22.89 -5.91
C LYS A 448 16.93 22.01 -6.31
N LYS A 449 17.86 22.58 -7.07
CA LYS A 449 19.11 21.90 -7.39
C LYS A 449 19.86 21.55 -6.10
N LEU A 450 20.37 20.32 -5.99
CA LEU A 450 21.02 19.82 -4.79
C LEU A 450 22.55 19.90 -4.87
N ASP A 451 23.11 19.88 -6.07
CA ASP A 451 24.56 19.86 -6.34
C ASP A 451 25.27 18.69 -5.59
N LEU A 452 24.69 17.50 -5.74
CA LEU A 452 25.28 16.27 -5.19
C LEU A 452 26.44 15.79 -6.10
N THR A 453 27.38 15.10 -5.50
CA THR A 453 28.37 14.33 -6.25
C THR A 453 27.76 12.97 -6.65
N ASP A 454 28.31 12.33 -7.69
CA ASP A 454 27.88 11.00 -8.15
C ASP A 454 27.89 9.97 -6.97
N GLN A 455 28.86 10.10 -6.05
CA GLN A 455 28.94 9.23 -4.87
C GLN A 455 27.80 9.51 -3.87
N GLU A 456 27.43 10.76 -3.67
CA GLU A 456 26.33 11.13 -2.78
C GLU A 456 24.96 10.69 -3.34
N GLU A 457 24.76 10.81 -4.65
CA GLU A 457 23.56 10.25 -5.32
C GLU A 457 23.49 8.72 -5.12
N GLN A 458 24.61 8.03 -5.36
CA GLN A 458 24.68 6.58 -5.16
C GLN A 458 24.45 6.20 -3.68
N ASP A 459 25.01 6.96 -2.72
CA ASP A 459 24.80 6.70 -1.30
C ASP A 459 23.32 6.84 -0.92
N ILE A 460 22.60 7.84 -1.46
CA ILE A 460 21.15 8.00 -1.23
C ILE A 460 20.37 6.85 -1.87
N VAL A 461 20.75 6.40 -3.05
CA VAL A 461 20.14 5.20 -3.70
C VAL A 461 20.30 3.97 -2.82
N GLU A 462 21.50 3.74 -2.27
CA GLU A 462 21.73 2.62 -1.36
C GLU A 462 20.93 2.75 -0.05
N PHE A 463 20.72 3.96 0.45
CA PHE A 463 19.81 4.19 1.57
C PHE A 463 18.36 3.84 1.20
N MET A 464 17.87 4.27 0.04
CA MET A 464 16.52 3.92 -0.41
C MET A 464 16.35 2.39 -0.53
N LYS A 465 17.36 1.67 -1.00
CA LYS A 465 17.36 0.19 -1.02
C LYS A 465 17.33 -0.40 0.40
N ALA A 466 18.03 0.20 1.35
CA ALA A 466 18.04 -0.22 2.76
C ALA A 466 16.69 0.04 3.48
N CYS A 467 15.77 0.79 2.88
CA CYS A 467 14.39 0.94 3.36
C CYS A 467 13.48 -0.24 2.94
N THR A 468 14.01 -1.31 2.37
CA THR A 468 13.25 -2.49 1.93
C THR A 468 13.12 -3.50 3.07
N GLY A 469 11.89 -3.70 3.53
CA GLY A 469 11.51 -4.76 4.47
C GLY A 469 10.77 -5.89 3.77
N GLU A 470 10.62 -7.02 4.46
CA GLU A 470 9.88 -8.16 3.93
C GLU A 470 8.38 -7.89 3.87
N PHE A 471 7.73 -8.40 2.84
CA PHE A 471 6.27 -8.49 2.80
C PHE A 471 5.78 -9.80 3.41
N PRO A 472 4.57 -9.82 3.99
CA PRO A 472 3.97 -11.04 4.51
C PRO A 472 3.71 -12.05 3.37
N LYS A 473 3.72 -13.34 3.70
CA LYS A 473 3.25 -14.36 2.77
C LYS A 473 1.74 -14.25 2.60
N ILE A 474 1.28 -14.23 1.36
CA ILE A 474 -0.13 -14.07 1.01
C ILE A 474 -0.56 -15.26 0.15
N GLU A 475 -1.73 -15.82 0.47
CA GLU A 475 -2.38 -16.80 -0.41
C GLU A 475 -3.05 -16.06 -1.59
N THR A 476 -2.61 -16.36 -2.81
CA THR A 476 -3.03 -15.62 -4.00
C THR A 476 -4.01 -16.38 -4.90
N ALA A 477 -4.16 -17.70 -4.72
CA ALA A 477 -4.83 -18.56 -5.70
C ALA A 477 -6.14 -19.18 -5.22
N ARG A 478 -6.35 -19.32 -3.89
CA ARG A 478 -7.54 -20.00 -3.36
C ARG A 478 -8.73 -19.06 -3.31
N LEU A 479 -9.62 -19.21 -4.31
CA LEU A 479 -10.85 -18.45 -4.46
C LEU A 479 -12.08 -19.38 -4.37
N PRO A 480 -13.25 -18.89 -3.93
CA PRO A 480 -14.51 -19.63 -3.97
C PRO A 480 -14.89 -20.00 -5.41
N GLN A 481 -15.41 -21.23 -5.56
CA GLN A 481 -15.88 -21.74 -6.86
C GLN A 481 -17.35 -21.48 -7.06
#